data_e9f664795c932979a94fc0dd760718f6
#
_entry.id   e9f664795c932979a94fc0dd760718f6
#
_cell.length_a   1.000
_cell.length_b   1.000
_cell.length_c   1.000
_cell.angle_alpha   90.00
_cell.angle_beta   90.00
_cell.angle_gamma   90.00
#
_symmetry.space_group_name_H-M   'P 1'
#
loop_
_entity.id
_entity.type
_entity.pdbx_description
1 polymer ?
#
loop_
_entity_poly.entity_id
_entity_poly.type
_entity_poly.pdbx_seq_one_letter_code
_entity_poly.pdbx_strand_id
1 'polypeptide(L)'
;MTTSRRFLLQGLSCQASIGIYDAERQATQTVLIDAELLLRDGTEPQTDSVDTTIDYDVIRDTIHSLVGAMHYDLQETLARRIFDALLALPEVASVRVR
;
A
#
# COMPACT_ATOMS: atom_id res chain seq x y z
N MET A 1 2.98 -23.43 -17.99
CA MET A 1 3.93 -22.99 -16.96
C MET A 1 3.37 -21.75 -16.28
N THR A 2 3.31 -21.77 -14.96
CA THR A 2 2.80 -20.66 -14.18
C THR A 2 3.91 -19.67 -13.88
N THR A 3 3.68 -18.39 -14.13
CA THR A 3 4.64 -17.34 -13.84
C THR A 3 4.12 -16.50 -12.68
N SER A 4 4.89 -16.44 -11.60
CA SER A 4 4.57 -15.55 -10.48
C SER A 4 4.90 -14.12 -10.84
N ARG A 5 3.98 -13.20 -10.59
CA ARG A 5 4.21 -11.77 -10.79
C ARG A 5 4.16 -11.06 -9.44
N ARG A 6 5.10 -10.19 -9.25
CA ARG A 6 5.27 -9.46 -8.00
C ARG A 6 5.34 -7.97 -8.29
N PHE A 7 4.64 -7.20 -7.47
CA PHE A 7 4.71 -5.75 -7.53
C PHE A 7 5.44 -5.25 -6.28
N LEU A 8 6.47 -4.45 -6.47
CA LEU A 8 7.26 -3.89 -5.37
C LEU A 8 7.14 -2.38 -5.37
N LEU A 9 6.70 -1.84 -4.24
CA LEU A 9 6.73 -0.41 -3.95
C LEU A 9 7.72 -0.22 -2.80
N GLN A 10 8.78 0.55 -3.03
CA GLN A 10 9.83 0.74 -2.03
C GLN A 10 10.04 2.21 -1.73
N GLY A 11 10.09 2.51 -0.42
CA GLY A 11 10.45 3.85 0.04
C GLY A 11 9.42 4.93 -0.31
N LEU A 12 8.14 4.59 -0.34
CA LEU A 12 7.12 5.61 -0.56
C LEU A 12 7.10 6.55 0.63
N SER A 13 7.42 7.83 0.39
CA SER A 13 7.47 8.84 1.42
C SER A 13 6.07 9.40 1.68
N CYS A 14 5.64 9.36 2.92
CA CYS A 14 4.33 9.86 3.32
C CYS A 14 4.47 10.72 4.58
N GLN A 15 3.62 11.74 4.68
CA GLN A 15 3.50 12.52 5.91
C GLN A 15 2.37 11.93 6.73
N ALA A 16 2.68 11.41 7.91
CA ALA A 16 1.74 10.68 8.74
C ALA A 16 1.69 11.25 10.15
N SER A 17 0.49 11.27 10.71
CA SER A 17 0.27 11.60 12.10
C SER A 17 0.20 10.30 12.89
N ILE A 18 1.27 9.97 13.60
CA ILE A 18 1.42 8.69 14.31
C ILE A 18 2.01 8.93 15.69
N GLY A 19 1.46 8.25 16.69
CA GLY A 19 2.03 8.21 18.02
C GLY A 19 1.02 8.51 19.11
N ILE A 20 1.39 8.18 20.35
CA ILE A 20 0.51 8.33 21.51
C ILE A 20 0.74 9.63 22.29
N TYR A 21 1.84 10.34 22.03
CA TYR A 21 2.16 11.57 22.73
C TYR A 21 1.48 12.79 22.09
N ASP A 22 1.18 13.79 22.89
CA ASP A 22 0.48 15.00 22.40
C ASP A 22 1.23 15.68 21.27
N ALA A 23 2.56 15.77 21.35
CA ALA A 23 3.37 16.37 20.30
C ALA A 23 3.24 15.63 18.97
N GLU A 24 3.06 14.31 19.01
CA GLU A 24 2.90 13.49 17.83
C GLU A 24 1.52 13.67 17.20
N ARG A 25 0.54 14.08 17.98
CA ARG A 25 -0.82 14.36 17.49
C ARG A 25 -0.96 15.71 16.82
N GLN A 26 0.01 16.61 17.05
CA GLN A 26 -0.03 17.98 16.57
C GLN A 26 0.77 18.22 15.31
N ALA A 27 1.60 17.25 14.91
CA ALA A 27 2.49 17.38 13.75
C ALA A 27 2.58 16.06 13.01
N THR A 28 2.84 16.15 11.70
CA THR A 28 3.14 14.95 10.92
C THR A 28 4.63 14.64 10.96
N GLN A 29 4.96 13.39 10.66
CA GLN A 29 6.33 12.95 10.49
C GLN A 29 6.44 12.20 9.19
N THR A 30 7.63 12.18 8.61
CA THR A 30 7.88 11.42 7.39
C THR A 30 8.01 9.95 7.73
N VAL A 31 7.22 9.11 7.05
CA VAL A 31 7.36 7.66 7.13
C VAL A 31 7.65 7.12 5.73
N LEU A 32 8.43 6.06 5.67
CA LEU A 32 8.71 5.35 4.43
C LEU A 32 7.96 4.03 4.46
N ILE A 33 7.19 3.77 3.41
CA ILE A 33 6.35 2.59 3.32
C ILE A 33 6.82 1.72 2.16
N ASP A 34 7.03 0.44 2.46
CA ASP A 34 7.30 -0.57 1.46
C ASP A 34 6.09 -1.50 1.38
N ALA A 35 5.71 -1.87 0.16
CA ALA A 35 4.66 -2.83 -0.06
C ALA A 35 5.08 -3.82 -1.14
N GLU A 36 4.84 -5.08 -0.88
CA GLU A 36 5.07 -6.17 -1.82
C GLU A 36 3.76 -6.89 -2.04
N LEU A 37 3.34 -6.97 -3.31
CA LEU A 37 2.10 -7.63 -3.69
C LEU A 37 2.44 -8.80 -4.60
N LEU A 38 1.90 -9.97 -4.26
CA LEU A 38 1.93 -11.12 -5.13
C LEU A 38 0.62 -11.15 -5.91
N LEU A 39 0.71 -11.12 -7.23
CA LEU A 39 -0.47 -11.03 -8.09
C LEU A 39 -1.00 -12.41 -8.40
N ARG A 40 -2.33 -12.50 -8.57
CA ARG A 40 -3.00 -13.76 -8.88
C ARG A 40 -2.65 -14.22 -10.28
N ASP A 41 -2.58 -15.55 -10.46
CA ASP A 41 -2.48 -16.13 -11.78
C ASP A 41 -3.73 -15.75 -12.58
N GLY A 42 -3.55 -15.54 -13.88
CA GLY A 42 -4.65 -15.17 -14.77
C GLY A 42 -4.95 -13.68 -14.82
N THR A 43 -4.22 -12.87 -14.05
CA THR A 43 -4.39 -11.41 -14.08
C THR A 43 -3.32 -10.73 -14.92
N GLU A 44 -2.55 -11.50 -15.70
CA GLU A 44 -1.53 -10.97 -16.59
C GLU A 44 -2.16 -10.06 -17.64
N PRO A 45 -1.47 -8.96 -18.00
CA PRO A 45 -1.99 -8.09 -19.06
C PRO A 45 -2.17 -8.86 -20.35
N GLN A 46 -3.34 -8.68 -21.00
CA GLN A 46 -3.61 -9.28 -22.28
C GLN A 46 -3.01 -8.47 -23.43
N THR A 47 -2.74 -7.21 -23.17
CA THR A 47 -2.11 -6.29 -24.12
C THR A 47 -1.10 -5.43 -23.35
N ASP A 48 -0.22 -4.75 -24.07
CA ASP A 48 0.73 -3.82 -23.47
C ASP A 48 0.01 -2.48 -23.19
N SER A 49 -0.85 -2.51 -22.19
CA SER A 49 -1.65 -1.36 -21.80
C SER A 49 -1.86 -1.36 -20.28
N VAL A 50 -1.83 -0.17 -19.70
CA VAL A 50 -2.09 0.00 -18.25
C VAL A 50 -3.52 -0.41 -17.88
N ASP A 51 -4.44 -0.43 -18.82
CA ASP A 51 -5.82 -0.83 -18.58
C ASP A 51 -5.96 -2.31 -18.28
N THR A 52 -4.96 -3.11 -18.66
CA THR A 52 -5.00 -4.57 -18.52
C THR A 52 -4.11 -5.10 -17.40
N THR A 53 -3.53 -4.23 -16.59
CA THR A 53 -2.68 -4.62 -15.46
C THR A 53 -3.02 -3.77 -14.24
N ILE A 54 -2.44 -4.16 -13.10
CA ILE A 54 -2.62 -3.37 -11.88
C ILE A 54 -1.89 -2.04 -12.05
N ASP A 55 -2.57 -0.95 -11.67
CA ASP A 55 -2.06 0.40 -11.84
C ASP A 55 -1.27 0.82 -10.60
N TYR A 56 0.00 1.21 -10.82
CA TYR A 56 0.86 1.74 -9.77
C TYR A 56 0.19 2.92 -9.04
N ASP A 57 -0.45 3.81 -9.80
CA ASP A 57 -1.08 5.00 -9.22
C ASP A 57 -2.22 4.64 -8.26
N VAL A 58 -2.97 3.60 -8.56
CA VAL A 58 -4.05 3.12 -7.67
C VAL A 58 -3.45 2.67 -6.34
N ILE A 59 -2.35 1.93 -6.36
CA ILE A 59 -1.70 1.45 -5.14
C ILE A 59 -1.15 2.63 -4.34
N ARG A 60 -0.42 3.53 -4.99
CA ARG A 60 0.15 4.70 -4.34
C ARG A 60 -0.94 5.58 -3.72
N ASP A 61 -1.99 5.88 -4.49
CA ASP A 61 -3.06 6.75 -4.04
C ASP A 61 -3.86 6.13 -2.90
N THR A 62 -4.04 4.81 -2.92
CA THR A 62 -4.67 4.09 -1.82
C THR A 62 -3.87 4.26 -0.53
N ILE A 63 -2.57 4.10 -0.59
CA ILE A 63 -1.69 4.26 0.58
C ILE A 63 -1.72 5.71 1.07
N HIS A 64 -1.56 6.68 0.19
CA HIS A 64 -1.60 8.09 0.56
C HIS A 64 -2.93 8.48 1.20
N SER A 65 -4.03 8.00 0.66
CA SER A 65 -5.36 8.27 1.18
C SER A 65 -5.52 7.75 2.61
N LEU A 66 -5.05 6.54 2.87
CA LEU A 66 -5.14 5.94 4.22
C LEU A 66 -4.22 6.64 5.21
N VAL A 67 -3.01 6.98 4.78
CA VAL A 67 -2.06 7.70 5.65
C VAL A 67 -2.61 9.05 6.06
N GLY A 68 -3.23 9.77 5.13
CA GLY A 68 -3.78 11.11 5.38
C GLY A 68 -5.16 11.14 6.02
N ALA A 69 -5.82 10.00 6.17
CA ALA A 69 -7.22 9.96 6.56
C ALA A 69 -7.45 10.30 8.04
N MET A 70 -6.49 9.97 8.91
CA MET A 70 -6.66 10.14 10.35
C MET A 70 -5.33 10.07 11.07
N HIS A 71 -5.34 10.41 12.36
CA HIS A 71 -4.22 10.12 13.24
C HIS A 71 -4.23 8.64 13.63
N TYR A 72 -3.05 8.03 13.72
CA TYR A 72 -2.88 6.65 14.17
C TYR A 72 -2.05 6.63 15.44
N ASP A 73 -2.58 6.05 16.49
CA ASP A 73 -1.82 5.91 17.74
C ASP A 73 -0.64 4.94 17.55
N LEU A 74 -0.81 3.91 16.73
CA LEU A 74 0.20 2.88 16.50
C LEU A 74 0.49 2.71 15.02
N GLN A 75 1.77 2.49 14.69
CA GLN A 75 2.18 2.17 13.32
C GLN A 75 1.52 0.91 12.81
N GLU A 76 1.33 -0.07 13.69
CA GLU A 76 0.71 -1.35 13.36
C GLU A 76 -0.71 -1.18 12.85
N THR A 77 -1.45 -0.21 13.39
CA THR A 77 -2.80 0.07 12.94
C THR A 77 -2.81 0.60 11.50
N LEU A 78 -1.90 1.52 11.20
CA LEU A 78 -1.77 2.04 9.84
C LEU A 78 -1.35 0.93 8.88
N ALA A 79 -0.34 0.13 9.25
CA ALA A 79 0.13 -0.96 8.40
C ALA A 79 -0.99 -1.97 8.12
N ARG A 80 -1.81 -2.28 9.13
CA ARG A 80 -2.94 -3.21 8.96
C ARG A 80 -3.99 -2.67 8.01
N ARG A 81 -4.29 -1.38 8.09
CA ARG A 81 -5.27 -0.77 7.18
C ARG A 81 -4.77 -0.78 5.73
N ILE A 82 -3.48 -0.50 5.53
CA ILE A 82 -2.87 -0.59 4.21
C ILE A 82 -2.93 -2.03 3.69
N PHE A 83 -2.54 -2.98 4.54
CA PHE A 83 -2.58 -4.40 4.21
C PHE A 83 -3.98 -4.83 3.75
N ASP A 84 -5.00 -4.49 4.54
CA ASP A 84 -6.38 -4.90 4.24
C ASP A 84 -6.87 -4.28 2.93
N ALA A 85 -6.55 -3.02 2.69
CA ALA A 85 -6.98 -2.33 1.47
C ALA A 85 -6.32 -2.90 0.21
N LEU A 86 -5.02 -3.21 0.29
CA LEU A 86 -4.31 -3.78 -0.86
C LEU A 86 -4.73 -5.23 -1.11
N LEU A 87 -4.97 -6.00 -0.06
CA LEU A 87 -5.42 -7.38 -0.20
C LEU A 87 -6.82 -7.46 -0.81
N ALA A 88 -7.62 -6.41 -0.67
CA ALA A 88 -8.97 -6.36 -1.25
C ALA A 88 -8.96 -6.14 -2.76
N LEU A 89 -7.84 -5.76 -3.36
CA LEU A 89 -7.75 -5.59 -4.81
C LEU A 89 -7.87 -6.94 -5.51
N PRO A 90 -8.69 -7.06 -6.57
CA PRO A 90 -8.98 -8.36 -7.20
C PRO A 90 -7.75 -9.09 -7.74
N GLU A 91 -6.74 -8.34 -8.19
CA GLU A 91 -5.54 -8.91 -8.80
C GLU A 91 -4.55 -9.44 -7.78
N VAL A 92 -4.77 -9.19 -6.49
CA VAL A 92 -3.77 -9.44 -5.45
C VAL A 92 -4.05 -10.74 -4.73
N ALA A 93 -3.04 -11.62 -4.66
CA ALA A 93 -3.11 -12.88 -3.92
C ALA A 93 -2.59 -12.75 -2.50
N SER A 94 -1.49 -12.00 -2.31
CA SER A 94 -0.94 -11.75 -0.98
C SER A 94 -0.22 -10.41 -0.93
N VAL A 95 -0.01 -9.91 0.30
CA VAL A 95 0.55 -8.58 0.55
C VAL A 95 1.54 -8.66 1.71
N ARG A 96 2.62 -7.90 1.59
CA ARG A 96 3.53 -7.60 2.69
C ARG A 96 3.70 -6.09 2.76
N VAL A 97 3.51 -5.51 3.94
CA VAL A 97 3.67 -4.06 4.18
C VAL A 97 4.72 -3.87 5.27
N ARG A 98 5.60 -2.89 5.06
CA ARG A 98 6.63 -2.53 6.04
C ARG A 98 6.67 -1.02 6.23
#